data_4759f565422be7aee048194d9b23d5d5
#
_entry.id   4759f565422be7aee048194d9b23d5d5
#
_cell.length_a   1.000
_cell.length_b   1.000
_cell.length_c   1.000
_cell.angle_alpha   90.00
_cell.angle_beta   90.00
_cell.angle_gamma   90.00
#
_symmetry.space_group_name_H-M   'P 1'
#
loop_
_entity.id
_entity.type
_entity.pdbx_description
1 polymer ?
#
loop_
_entity_poly.entity_id
_entity_poly.type
_entity_poly.pdbx_seq_one_letter_code
_entity_poly.pdbx_strand_id
1 'polypeptide(L)'
;SGIRVSEPMVFVGMLIGAALPWLFSSFAIQAVSRAASLIVEEVRRQFKAGVLKGKVKPDYRAAVSISTSAAQKELVSLALLGVVTPVVVGLVFKVEALGGFLAGIIVSGQLLAVFMSNAGGAWDNAKKMIEDEPRDAKKNTGKGSERHKAGVVGDTVGDPLKDTAGP
;
A
#
# COMPACT_ATOMS: atom_id res chain seq x y z
N SER A 1 -37.01 6.08 -7.45
CA SER A 1 -36.27 7.27 -7.81
C SER A 1 -34.78 6.94 -7.86
N GLY A 2 -34.12 7.13 -9.03
CA GLY A 2 -32.70 6.85 -9.22
C GLY A 2 -31.83 8.02 -8.77
N ILE A 3 -30.51 7.74 -8.60
CA ILE A 3 -29.50 8.77 -8.32
C ILE A 3 -29.31 9.60 -9.59
N ARG A 4 -29.55 10.91 -9.49
CA ARG A 4 -29.39 11.85 -10.61
C ARG A 4 -28.10 12.64 -10.44
N VAL A 5 -27.12 12.44 -11.32
CA VAL A 5 -25.82 13.15 -11.26
C VAL A 5 -25.95 14.67 -11.45
N SER A 6 -27.05 15.13 -12.08
CA SER A 6 -27.37 16.54 -12.24
C SER A 6 -27.78 17.26 -10.95
N GLU A 7 -28.10 16.50 -9.90
CA GLU A 7 -28.43 17.08 -8.59
C GLU A 7 -27.15 17.52 -7.86
N PRO A 8 -27.03 18.78 -7.42
CA PRO A 8 -25.79 19.31 -6.85
C PRO A 8 -25.24 18.50 -5.68
N MET A 9 -26.12 18.02 -4.76
CA MET A 9 -25.69 17.24 -3.60
C MET A 9 -25.18 15.87 -4.00
N VAL A 10 -25.78 15.23 -4.99
CA VAL A 10 -25.28 13.95 -5.57
C VAL A 10 -23.88 14.14 -6.16
N PHE A 11 -23.69 15.22 -6.94
CA PHE A 11 -22.40 15.51 -7.53
C PHE A 11 -21.31 15.80 -6.49
N VAL A 12 -21.61 16.58 -5.45
CA VAL A 12 -20.70 16.83 -4.32
C VAL A 12 -20.34 15.50 -3.64
N GLY A 13 -21.33 14.65 -3.36
CA GLY A 13 -21.11 13.34 -2.79
C GLY A 13 -20.18 12.48 -3.66
N MET A 14 -20.41 12.46 -4.98
CA MET A 14 -19.54 11.72 -5.92
C MET A 14 -18.09 12.19 -5.89
N LEU A 15 -17.84 13.49 -5.83
CA LEU A 15 -16.47 14.03 -5.74
C LEU A 15 -15.78 13.59 -4.45
N ILE A 16 -16.48 13.68 -3.31
CA ILE A 16 -15.96 13.22 -2.02
C ILE A 16 -15.68 11.71 -2.06
N GLY A 17 -16.64 10.93 -2.57
CA GLY A 17 -16.51 9.48 -2.71
C GLY A 17 -15.36 9.08 -3.63
N ALA A 18 -15.20 9.77 -4.76
CA ALA A 18 -14.12 9.50 -5.70
C ALA A 18 -12.72 9.84 -5.15
N ALA A 19 -12.62 10.84 -4.26
CA ALA A 19 -11.37 11.23 -3.62
C ALA A 19 -10.94 10.27 -2.49
N LEU A 20 -11.89 9.62 -1.81
CA LEU A 20 -11.62 8.81 -0.63
C LEU A 20 -10.66 7.63 -0.87
N PRO A 21 -10.77 6.83 -1.95
CA PRO A 21 -9.82 5.74 -2.21
C PRO A 21 -8.37 6.22 -2.35
N TRP A 22 -8.15 7.38 -2.94
CA TRP A 22 -6.82 7.99 -3.07
C TRP A 22 -6.24 8.39 -1.72
N LEU A 23 -7.05 9.01 -0.88
CA LEU A 23 -6.66 9.38 0.49
C LEU A 23 -6.36 8.13 1.32
N PHE A 24 -7.24 7.13 1.26
CA PHE A 24 -7.07 5.85 1.95
C PHE A 24 -5.78 5.15 1.53
N SER A 25 -5.53 5.03 0.22
CA SER A 25 -4.33 4.41 -0.33
C SER A 25 -3.06 5.16 0.08
N SER A 26 -3.09 6.50 0.09
CA SER A 26 -1.97 7.31 0.58
C SER A 26 -1.63 6.99 2.03
N PHE A 27 -2.62 6.92 2.91
CA PHE A 27 -2.41 6.57 4.31
C PHE A 27 -1.93 5.12 4.48
N ALA A 28 -2.48 4.17 3.72
CA ALA A 28 -2.06 2.78 3.74
C ALA A 28 -0.59 2.62 3.34
N ILE A 29 -0.15 3.26 2.26
CA ILE A 29 1.24 3.24 1.80
C ILE A 29 2.19 3.84 2.85
N GLN A 30 1.81 4.97 3.45
CA GLN A 30 2.59 5.59 4.52
C GLN A 30 2.67 4.69 5.76
N ALA A 31 1.57 4.02 6.12
CA ALA A 31 1.52 3.07 7.22
C ALA A 31 2.50 1.91 7.04
N VAL A 32 2.53 1.31 5.83
CA VAL A 32 3.49 0.25 5.48
C VAL A 32 4.92 0.77 5.58
N SER A 33 5.20 1.96 5.08
CA SER A 33 6.55 2.57 5.15
C SER A 33 7.01 2.77 6.59
N ARG A 34 6.13 3.24 7.49
CA ARG A 34 6.44 3.38 8.93
C ARG A 34 6.72 2.03 9.57
N ALA A 35 5.86 1.03 9.32
CA ALA A 35 6.03 -0.32 9.86
C ALA A 35 7.34 -0.97 9.37
N ALA A 36 7.64 -0.86 8.08
CA ALA A 36 8.86 -1.38 7.48
C ALA A 36 10.11 -0.74 8.10
N SER A 37 10.09 0.57 8.36
CA SER A 37 11.21 1.25 9.00
C SER A 37 11.55 0.69 10.37
N LEU A 38 10.55 0.38 11.20
CA LEU A 38 10.74 -0.23 12.52
C LEU A 38 11.37 -1.64 12.42
N ILE A 39 10.95 -2.42 11.43
CA ILE A 39 11.52 -3.75 11.18
C ILE A 39 12.98 -3.64 10.71
N VAL A 40 13.27 -2.69 9.83
CA VAL A 40 14.65 -2.44 9.36
C VAL A 40 15.57 -2.03 10.52
N GLU A 41 15.10 -1.19 11.43
CA GLU A 41 15.85 -0.82 12.63
C GLU A 41 16.15 -2.04 13.51
N GLU A 42 15.17 -2.90 13.77
CA GLU A 42 15.34 -4.11 14.54
C GLU A 42 16.32 -5.09 13.87
N VAL A 43 16.19 -5.32 12.57
CA VAL A 43 17.11 -6.18 11.83
C VAL A 43 18.54 -5.64 11.88
N ARG A 44 18.73 -4.32 11.72
CA ARG A 44 20.04 -3.68 11.86
C ARG A 44 20.60 -3.84 13.27
N ARG A 45 19.78 -3.73 14.30
CA ARG A 45 20.16 -3.97 15.70
C ARG A 45 20.67 -5.40 15.88
N GLN A 46 19.97 -6.39 15.38
CA GLN A 46 20.35 -7.80 15.45
C GLN A 46 21.65 -8.08 14.67
N PHE A 47 21.84 -7.47 13.51
CA PHE A 47 23.08 -7.60 12.74
C PHE A 47 24.29 -7.02 13.49
N LYS A 48 24.14 -5.86 14.16
CA LYS A 48 25.18 -5.27 15.01
C LYS A 48 25.50 -6.17 16.21
N ALA A 49 24.52 -6.87 16.76
CA ALA A 49 24.72 -7.84 17.85
C ALA A 49 25.50 -9.11 17.42
N GLY A 50 25.69 -9.32 16.13
CA GLY A 50 26.52 -10.39 15.59
C GLY A 50 25.75 -11.60 15.05
N VAL A 51 24.47 -11.46 14.74
CA VAL A 51 23.65 -12.53 14.14
C VAL A 51 24.28 -13.02 12.83
N LEU A 52 24.71 -12.15 11.94
CA LEU A 52 25.39 -12.50 10.69
C LEU A 52 26.71 -13.26 10.89
N LYS A 53 27.34 -13.08 12.03
CA LYS A 53 28.60 -13.74 12.41
C LYS A 53 28.37 -15.03 13.23
N GLY A 54 27.12 -15.45 13.39
CA GLY A 54 26.76 -16.63 14.18
C GLY A 54 26.98 -16.49 15.69
N LYS A 55 27.27 -15.29 16.21
CA LYS A 55 27.53 -15.05 17.63
C LYS A 55 26.26 -15.05 18.47
N VAL A 56 25.14 -14.64 17.89
CA VAL A 56 23.82 -14.54 18.54
C VAL A 56 22.79 -15.16 17.61
N LYS A 57 21.80 -15.86 18.16
CA LYS A 57 20.67 -16.40 17.38
C LYS A 57 19.72 -15.25 16.98
N PRO A 58 19.11 -15.31 15.77
CA PRO A 58 18.10 -14.33 15.36
C PRO A 58 16.89 -14.33 16.29
N ASP A 59 16.42 -13.16 16.68
CA ASP A 59 15.17 -13.00 17.42
C ASP A 59 14.02 -12.71 16.45
N TYR A 60 13.44 -13.77 15.92
CA TYR A 60 12.28 -13.68 15.04
C TYR A 60 11.03 -13.17 15.77
N ARG A 61 10.90 -13.44 17.08
CA ARG A 61 9.76 -13.02 17.89
C ARG A 61 9.70 -11.50 17.97
N ALA A 62 10.83 -10.83 18.18
CA ALA A 62 10.90 -9.38 18.19
C ALA A 62 10.43 -8.79 16.86
N ALA A 63 10.90 -9.29 15.71
CA ALA A 63 10.49 -8.83 14.39
C ALA A 63 8.99 -9.03 14.15
N VAL A 64 8.44 -10.20 14.48
CA VAL A 64 7.00 -10.49 14.35
C VAL A 64 6.17 -9.58 15.26
N SER A 65 6.59 -9.38 16.52
CA SER A 65 5.88 -8.50 17.47
C SER A 65 5.82 -7.06 16.98
N ILE A 66 6.92 -6.53 16.45
CA ILE A 66 7.00 -5.18 15.89
C ILE A 66 6.04 -5.06 14.69
N SER A 67 6.10 -6.01 13.76
CA SER A 67 5.24 -6.02 12.57
C SER A 67 3.75 -6.06 12.94
N THR A 68 3.36 -6.96 13.85
CA THR A 68 1.96 -7.12 14.28
C THR A 68 1.46 -5.87 15.01
N SER A 69 2.25 -5.33 15.94
CA SER A 69 1.87 -4.13 16.69
C SER A 69 1.73 -2.90 15.78
N ALA A 70 2.65 -2.73 14.83
CA ALA A 70 2.57 -1.66 13.85
C ALA A 70 1.33 -1.79 12.96
N ALA A 71 1.07 -3.00 12.43
CA ALA A 71 -0.10 -3.27 11.61
C ALA A 71 -1.42 -2.97 12.36
N GLN A 72 -1.55 -3.45 13.60
CA GLN A 72 -2.75 -3.19 14.42
C GLN A 72 -2.98 -1.69 14.66
N LYS A 73 -1.93 -0.93 14.97
CA LYS A 73 -2.02 0.51 15.20
C LYS A 73 -2.47 1.26 13.95
N GLU A 74 -1.93 0.92 12.78
CA GLU A 74 -2.26 1.58 11.53
C GLU A 74 -3.66 1.23 11.03
N LEU A 75 -4.14 0.00 11.26
CA LEU A 75 -5.50 -0.43 10.90
C LEU A 75 -6.59 0.41 11.56
N VAL A 76 -6.40 0.88 12.80
CA VAL A 76 -7.39 1.71 13.52
C VAL A 76 -7.66 3.00 12.74
N SER A 77 -6.62 3.69 12.29
CA SER A 77 -6.74 4.95 11.54
C SER A 77 -7.48 4.76 10.21
N LEU A 78 -7.15 3.69 9.49
CA LEU A 78 -7.77 3.35 8.20
C LEU A 78 -9.23 2.93 8.38
N ALA A 79 -9.53 2.13 9.40
CA ALA A 79 -10.90 1.72 9.72
C ALA A 79 -11.77 2.92 10.09
N LEU A 80 -11.25 3.85 10.91
CA LEU A 80 -11.96 5.08 11.24
C LEU A 80 -12.25 5.91 9.99
N LEU A 81 -11.28 6.10 9.10
CA LEU A 81 -11.50 6.82 7.85
C LEU A 81 -12.62 6.18 7.01
N GLY A 82 -12.59 4.86 6.86
CA GLY A 82 -13.57 4.12 6.07
C GLY A 82 -14.99 4.14 6.65
N VAL A 83 -15.13 4.12 7.99
CA VAL A 83 -16.43 4.09 8.66
C VAL A 83 -16.99 5.49 8.89
N VAL A 84 -16.15 6.42 9.35
CA VAL A 84 -16.62 7.77 9.73
C VAL A 84 -16.99 8.60 8.51
N THR A 85 -16.26 8.48 7.39
CA THR A 85 -16.51 9.32 6.21
C THR A 85 -17.94 9.15 5.66
N PRO A 86 -18.45 7.95 5.35
CA PRO A 86 -19.83 7.80 4.86
C PRO A 86 -20.88 8.25 5.90
N VAL A 87 -20.62 8.05 7.19
CA VAL A 87 -21.52 8.53 8.25
C VAL A 87 -21.59 10.05 8.24
N VAL A 88 -20.45 10.73 8.19
CA VAL A 88 -20.39 12.21 8.10
C VAL A 88 -21.08 12.70 6.83
N VAL A 89 -20.80 12.09 5.68
CA VAL A 89 -21.45 12.47 4.41
C VAL A 89 -22.98 12.32 4.52
N GLY A 90 -23.47 11.21 5.05
CA GLY A 90 -24.91 10.97 5.21
C GLY A 90 -25.59 11.94 6.18
N LEU A 91 -24.94 12.27 7.29
CA LEU A 91 -25.50 13.18 8.29
C LEU A 91 -25.44 14.66 7.87
N VAL A 92 -24.34 15.09 7.25
CA VAL A 92 -24.13 16.50 6.88
C VAL A 92 -24.80 16.84 5.55
N PHE A 93 -24.60 15.98 4.52
CA PHE A 93 -25.04 16.23 3.15
C PHE A 93 -26.30 15.43 2.75
N LYS A 94 -26.84 14.64 3.67
CA LYS A 94 -28.06 13.83 3.52
C LYS A 94 -27.91 12.65 2.57
N VAL A 95 -29.03 11.94 2.37
CA VAL A 95 -29.06 10.65 1.66
C VAL A 95 -28.74 10.76 0.18
N GLU A 96 -29.06 11.88 -0.46
CA GLU A 96 -28.78 12.12 -1.86
C GLU A 96 -27.26 12.17 -2.11
N ALA A 97 -26.52 12.92 -1.27
CA ALA A 97 -25.07 12.98 -1.35
C ALA A 97 -24.43 11.63 -0.99
N LEU A 98 -24.97 10.89 -0.03
CA LEU A 98 -24.48 9.55 0.29
C LEU A 98 -24.62 8.60 -0.89
N GLY A 99 -25.70 8.66 -1.65
CA GLY A 99 -25.86 7.90 -2.89
C GLY A 99 -24.79 8.24 -3.92
N GLY A 100 -24.51 9.52 -4.14
CA GLY A 100 -23.43 9.99 -4.99
C GLY A 100 -22.05 9.53 -4.49
N PHE A 101 -21.81 9.66 -3.18
CA PHE A 101 -20.57 9.20 -2.52
C PHE A 101 -20.30 7.72 -2.77
N LEU A 102 -21.31 6.86 -2.61
CA LEU A 102 -21.16 5.43 -2.87
C LEU A 102 -20.86 5.14 -4.33
N ALA A 103 -21.49 5.83 -5.26
CA ALA A 103 -21.17 5.70 -6.67
C ALA A 103 -19.73 6.14 -6.98
N GLY A 104 -19.31 7.27 -6.44
CA GLY A 104 -17.95 7.79 -6.61
C GLY A 104 -16.86 6.87 -6.06
N ILE A 105 -17.05 6.35 -4.83
CA ILE A 105 -16.08 5.45 -4.20
C ILE A 105 -15.96 4.11 -4.94
N ILE A 106 -17.08 3.56 -5.42
CA ILE A 106 -17.06 2.29 -6.16
C ILE A 106 -16.28 2.45 -7.47
N VAL A 107 -16.60 3.47 -8.27
CA VAL A 107 -15.95 3.66 -9.57
C VAL A 107 -14.47 3.99 -9.40
N SER A 108 -14.15 4.98 -8.58
CA SER A 108 -12.77 5.42 -8.36
C SER A 108 -11.94 4.33 -7.66
N GLY A 109 -12.49 3.67 -6.64
CA GLY A 109 -11.82 2.60 -5.91
C GLY A 109 -11.50 1.41 -6.79
N GLN A 110 -12.47 0.97 -7.62
CA GLN A 110 -12.26 -0.15 -8.54
C GLN A 110 -11.13 0.14 -9.55
N LEU A 111 -11.14 1.31 -10.15
CA LEU A 111 -10.10 1.71 -11.12
C LEU A 111 -8.74 1.83 -10.45
N LEU A 112 -8.68 2.42 -9.25
CA LEU A 112 -7.44 2.57 -8.50
C LEU A 112 -6.87 1.23 -8.04
N ALA A 113 -7.72 0.31 -7.56
CA ALA A 113 -7.30 -1.03 -7.15
C ALA A 113 -6.68 -1.81 -8.30
N VAL A 114 -7.33 -1.82 -9.48
CA VAL A 114 -6.80 -2.47 -10.69
C VAL A 114 -5.48 -1.83 -11.10
N PHE A 115 -5.39 -0.50 -11.11
CA PHE A 115 -4.15 0.22 -11.43
C PHE A 115 -3.01 -0.18 -10.48
N MET A 116 -3.24 -0.11 -9.17
CA MET A 116 -2.21 -0.39 -8.16
C MET A 116 -1.73 -1.84 -8.21
N SER A 117 -2.64 -2.79 -8.31
CA SER A 117 -2.30 -4.21 -8.39
C SER A 117 -1.45 -4.51 -9.64
N ASN A 118 -1.83 -3.97 -10.79
CA ASN A 118 -1.10 -4.17 -12.04
C ASN A 118 0.25 -3.43 -12.05
N ALA A 119 0.29 -2.18 -11.59
CA ALA A 119 1.53 -1.40 -11.55
C ALA A 119 2.55 -2.03 -10.59
N GLY A 120 2.11 -2.43 -9.39
CA GLY A 120 2.95 -3.12 -8.42
C GLY A 120 3.43 -4.48 -8.93
N GLY A 121 2.54 -5.27 -9.54
CA GLY A 121 2.87 -6.55 -10.16
C GLY A 121 3.86 -6.43 -11.32
N ALA A 122 3.79 -5.35 -12.09
CA ALA A 122 4.73 -5.09 -13.17
C ALA A 122 6.18 -4.91 -12.67
N TRP A 123 6.37 -4.19 -11.55
CA TRP A 123 7.68 -4.02 -10.92
C TRP A 123 8.25 -5.34 -10.39
N ASP A 124 7.43 -6.14 -9.70
CA ASP A 124 7.84 -7.46 -9.21
C ASP A 124 8.25 -8.39 -10.37
N ASN A 125 7.44 -8.44 -11.43
CA ASN A 125 7.75 -9.22 -12.62
C ASN A 125 9.04 -8.73 -13.30
N ALA A 126 9.25 -7.44 -13.42
CA ALA A 126 10.47 -6.88 -13.99
C ALA A 126 11.72 -7.28 -13.17
N LYS A 127 11.63 -7.23 -11.82
CA LYS A 127 12.71 -7.73 -10.95
C LYS A 127 12.98 -9.22 -11.19
N LYS A 128 11.94 -10.05 -11.19
CA LYS A 128 12.06 -11.50 -11.42
C LYS A 128 12.67 -11.82 -12.78
N MET A 129 12.26 -11.13 -13.84
CA MET A 129 12.88 -11.31 -15.17
C MET A 129 14.38 -11.05 -15.13
N ILE A 130 14.83 -10.02 -14.41
CA ILE A 130 16.27 -9.73 -14.28
C ILE A 130 16.97 -10.79 -13.43
N GLU A 131 16.31 -11.31 -12.39
CA GLU A 131 16.87 -12.37 -11.54
C GLU A 131 17.08 -13.70 -12.28
N ASP A 132 16.19 -14.01 -13.23
CA ASP A 132 16.23 -15.23 -14.04
C ASP A 132 17.29 -15.19 -15.16
N GLU A 133 17.79 -14.00 -15.50
CA GLU A 133 18.84 -13.85 -16.49
C GLU A 133 20.18 -14.45 -15.99
N PRO A 134 20.98 -15.10 -16.86
CA PRO A 134 22.34 -15.48 -16.53
C PRO A 134 23.17 -14.28 -16.07
N ARG A 135 23.91 -14.45 -14.97
CA ARG A 135 24.74 -13.37 -14.45
C ARG A 135 25.93 -13.11 -15.36
N ASP A 136 25.99 -11.90 -15.89
CA ASP A 136 27.12 -11.38 -16.68
C ASP A 136 27.45 -9.95 -16.23
N ALA A 137 28.59 -9.77 -15.56
CA ALA A 137 29.01 -8.48 -15.05
C ALA A 137 29.30 -7.46 -16.17
N LYS A 138 29.75 -7.91 -17.35
CA LYS A 138 30.04 -7.02 -18.49
C LYS A 138 28.76 -6.51 -19.15
N LYS A 139 27.71 -7.33 -19.17
CA LYS A 139 26.40 -6.99 -19.74
C LYS A 139 25.43 -6.41 -18.70
N ASN A 140 25.85 -6.33 -17.43
CA ASN A 140 25.01 -5.87 -16.34
C ASN A 140 23.68 -6.64 -16.21
N THR A 141 23.75 -7.99 -16.35
CA THR A 141 22.59 -8.89 -16.29
C THR A 141 22.62 -9.79 -15.05
N GLY A 142 21.44 -10.32 -14.70
CA GLY A 142 21.25 -11.30 -13.65
C GLY A 142 21.29 -10.73 -12.24
N LYS A 143 21.10 -11.62 -11.29
CA LYS A 143 21.02 -11.31 -9.85
C LYS A 143 22.30 -10.66 -9.32
N GLY A 144 22.15 -9.54 -8.61
CA GLY A 144 23.28 -8.78 -8.05
C GLY A 144 23.91 -7.74 -9.00
N SER A 145 23.40 -7.60 -10.23
CA SER A 145 23.79 -6.52 -11.16
C SER A 145 23.22 -5.17 -10.71
N GLU A 146 23.71 -4.06 -11.25
CA GLU A 146 23.14 -2.73 -10.98
C GLU A 146 21.69 -2.64 -11.53
N ARG A 147 21.41 -3.32 -12.63
CA ARG A 147 20.07 -3.46 -13.19
C ARG A 147 19.13 -4.21 -12.23
N HIS A 148 19.61 -5.29 -11.59
CA HIS A 148 18.86 -5.99 -10.54
C HIS A 148 18.60 -5.09 -9.33
N LYS A 149 19.59 -4.32 -8.86
CA LYS A 149 19.40 -3.38 -7.75
C LYS A 149 18.32 -2.34 -8.06
N ALA A 150 18.30 -1.81 -9.28
CA ALA A 150 17.25 -0.90 -9.73
C ALA A 150 15.88 -1.59 -9.75
N GLY A 151 15.81 -2.84 -10.20
CA GLY A 151 14.60 -3.66 -10.15
C GLY A 151 14.08 -3.87 -8.72
N VAL A 152 14.98 -4.12 -7.76
CA VAL A 152 14.64 -4.22 -6.32
C VAL A 152 14.07 -2.92 -5.76
N VAL A 153 14.62 -1.77 -6.15
CA VAL A 153 14.08 -0.47 -5.75
C VAL A 153 12.67 -0.26 -6.31
N GLY A 154 12.48 -0.58 -7.60
CA GLY A 154 11.16 -0.49 -8.23
C GLY A 154 10.12 -1.41 -7.57
N ASP A 155 10.50 -2.66 -7.29
CA ASP A 155 9.64 -3.62 -6.57
C ASP A 155 9.29 -3.14 -5.16
N THR A 156 10.25 -2.57 -4.43
CA THR A 156 10.01 -1.97 -3.11
C THR A 156 8.96 -0.84 -3.15
N VAL A 157 8.93 -0.06 -4.23
CA VAL A 157 7.88 0.95 -4.47
C VAL A 157 6.56 0.29 -4.87
N GLY A 158 6.62 -0.80 -5.63
CA GLY A 158 5.45 -1.54 -6.11
C GLY A 158 4.75 -2.39 -5.04
N ASP A 159 5.50 -2.92 -4.07
CA ASP A 159 4.97 -3.80 -3.03
C ASP A 159 3.79 -3.21 -2.24
N PRO A 160 3.84 -1.98 -1.71
CA PRO A 160 2.69 -1.37 -1.04
C PRO A 160 1.47 -1.21 -1.95
N LEU A 161 1.67 -1.06 -3.25
CA LEU A 161 0.58 -0.93 -4.22
C LEU A 161 -0.12 -2.27 -4.45
N LYS A 162 0.64 -3.34 -4.71
CA LYS A 162 0.06 -4.66 -5.05
C LYS A 162 -0.39 -5.46 -3.82
N ASP A 163 0.27 -5.28 -2.67
CA ASP A 163 0.09 -6.16 -1.50
C ASP A 163 -0.69 -5.50 -0.36
N THR A 164 -0.96 -4.18 -0.43
CA THR A 164 -1.65 -3.46 0.64
C THR A 164 -2.75 -2.55 0.12
N ALA A 165 -2.44 -1.60 -0.74
CA ALA A 165 -3.40 -0.57 -1.16
C ALA A 165 -4.25 -1.00 -2.36
N GLY A 166 -3.77 -1.90 -3.20
CA GLY A 166 -4.49 -2.44 -4.35
C GLY A 166 -5.57 -3.48 -3.98
N PRO A 167 -5.27 -4.50 -3.14
CA PRO A 167 -6.27 -5.47 -2.69
C PRO A 167 -7.32 -4.85 -1.78
#